data_7d6dffa6465114688d5c59bc684b20fd
#
_entry.id   7d6dffa6465114688d5c59bc684b20fd
#
_cell.length_a   1.000
_cell.length_b   1.000
_cell.length_c   1.000
_cell.angle_alpha   90.00
_cell.angle_beta   90.00
_cell.angle_gamma   90.00
#
_symmetry.space_group_name_H-M   'P 1'
#
loop_
_entity.id
_entity.type
_entity.pdbx_description
1 polymer ?
#
loop_
_entity_poly.entity_id
_entity_poly.type
_entity_poly.pdbx_seq_one_letter_code
_entity_poly.pdbx_strand_id
1 'polypeptide(L)'
;MFPLGHAAFAYLSYVGLAAATRRPLPVRWALVPLAVGSQLPDLLDKPLSFYGVLASGRSLGHSVLVAGVFVVGVWALARRVDGAGRGWRRPLEHAPAAFAVGYLSHLLGDSLGALAAGQYGDLTFLLWPVLPPVEYPTDAVSPVVRLLALYRTPLAHPELELILLAAGVFVALEARERRSAAPDAR
;
A
#
# COMPACT_ATOMS: atom_id res chain seq x y z
N MET A 1 0.02 -7.39 -7.93
CA MET A 1 -0.19 -6.07 -8.62
C MET A 1 1.14 -5.37 -8.87
N PHE A 2 1.17 -4.29 -9.68
CA PHE A 2 2.36 -3.47 -9.90
C PHE A 2 2.48 -2.38 -8.84
N PRO A 3 3.66 -1.77 -8.67
CA PRO A 3 3.84 -0.72 -7.65
C PRO A 3 2.82 0.42 -7.76
N LEU A 4 2.54 0.92 -8.98
CA LEU A 4 1.52 1.95 -9.19
C LEU A 4 0.10 1.44 -8.96
N GLY A 5 -0.19 0.17 -9.28
CA GLY A 5 -1.46 -0.48 -8.98
C GLY A 5 -1.71 -0.56 -7.47
N HIS A 6 -0.69 -0.99 -6.71
CA HIS A 6 -0.77 -1.00 -5.24
C HIS A 6 -0.98 0.39 -4.65
N ALA A 7 -0.26 1.40 -5.16
CA ALA A 7 -0.44 2.78 -4.71
C ALA A 7 -1.86 3.31 -5.01
N ALA A 8 -2.38 3.03 -6.20
CA ALA A 8 -3.72 3.41 -6.62
C ALA A 8 -4.79 2.71 -5.77
N PHE A 9 -4.65 1.41 -5.55
CA PHE A 9 -5.58 0.64 -4.73
C PHE A 9 -5.55 1.09 -3.27
N ALA A 10 -4.37 1.36 -2.71
CA ALA A 10 -4.21 1.90 -1.37
C ALA A 10 -4.89 3.27 -1.23
N TYR A 11 -4.68 4.16 -2.22
CA TYR A 11 -5.30 5.48 -2.22
C TYR A 11 -6.82 5.41 -2.25
N LEU A 12 -7.39 4.62 -3.15
CA LEU A 12 -8.84 4.43 -3.26
C LEU A 12 -9.42 3.79 -2.00
N SER A 13 -8.73 2.80 -1.42
CA SER A 13 -9.12 2.18 -0.15
C SER A 13 -9.14 3.18 1.00
N TYR A 14 -8.15 4.06 1.06
CA TYR A 14 -8.06 5.09 2.10
C TYR A 14 -9.17 6.16 1.95
N VAL A 15 -9.40 6.64 0.73
CA VAL A 15 -10.51 7.58 0.42
C VAL A 15 -11.87 6.94 0.71
N GLY A 16 -12.07 5.70 0.28
CA GLY A 16 -13.30 4.94 0.54
C GLY A 16 -13.56 4.74 2.03
N LEU A 17 -12.53 4.39 2.81
CA LEU A 17 -12.64 4.25 4.26
C LEU A 17 -12.95 5.58 4.94
N ALA A 18 -12.31 6.68 4.52
CA ALA A 18 -12.60 8.01 5.04
C ALA A 18 -14.05 8.39 4.78
N ALA A 19 -14.55 8.17 3.57
CA ALA A 19 -15.95 8.43 3.19
C ALA A 19 -16.92 7.55 4.01
N ALA A 20 -16.67 6.25 4.13
CA ALA A 20 -17.52 5.33 4.86
C ALA A 20 -17.59 5.64 6.36
N THR A 21 -16.48 6.13 6.93
CA THR A 21 -16.40 6.50 8.36
C THR A 21 -16.73 7.97 8.64
N ARG A 22 -17.13 8.73 7.62
CA ARG A 22 -17.41 10.17 7.71
C ARG A 22 -16.26 10.99 8.30
N ARG A 23 -15.02 10.51 8.12
CA ARG A 23 -13.82 11.22 8.54
C ARG A 23 -13.40 12.22 7.47
N PRO A 24 -12.70 13.31 7.85
CA PRO A 24 -12.15 14.22 6.86
C PRO A 24 -11.22 13.45 5.92
N LEU A 25 -11.23 13.85 4.64
CA LEU A 25 -10.37 13.27 3.62
C LEU A 25 -8.89 13.37 3.99
N PRO A 26 -8.04 12.48 3.46
CA PRO A 26 -6.65 12.39 3.87
C PRO A 26 -5.91 13.71 3.71
N VAL A 27 -5.33 14.16 4.81
CA VAL A 27 -4.35 15.24 4.78
C VAL A 27 -3.19 14.79 3.87
N ARG A 28 -2.66 15.67 3.03
CA ARG A 28 -1.57 15.35 2.08
C ARG A 28 -0.41 14.56 2.71
N TRP A 29 -0.08 14.84 3.96
CA TRP A 29 0.94 14.10 4.71
C TRP A 29 0.60 12.62 4.96
N ALA A 30 -0.67 12.25 4.99
CA ALA A 30 -1.07 10.86 5.12
C ALA A 30 -0.74 10.02 3.88
N LEU A 31 -0.55 10.67 2.71
CA LEU A 31 -0.17 9.99 1.47
C LEU A 31 1.23 9.37 1.55
N VAL A 32 2.15 9.95 2.33
CA VAL A 32 3.50 9.39 2.49
C VAL A 32 3.47 8.06 3.22
N PRO A 33 2.94 7.94 4.46
CA PRO A 33 2.85 6.66 5.14
C PRO A 33 1.95 5.66 4.41
N LEU A 34 0.91 6.12 3.70
CA LEU A 34 0.07 5.28 2.85
C LEU A 34 0.89 4.64 1.71
N ALA A 35 1.67 5.45 0.99
CA ALA A 35 2.54 4.98 -0.09
C ALA A 35 3.61 4.02 0.44
N VAL A 36 4.26 4.36 1.57
CA VAL A 36 5.25 3.48 2.20
C VAL A 36 4.61 2.13 2.55
N GLY A 37 3.46 2.12 3.22
CA GLY A 37 2.75 0.89 3.57
C GLY A 37 2.40 0.06 2.34
N SER A 38 1.94 0.70 1.26
CA SER A 38 1.55 0.02 0.02
C SER A 38 2.72 -0.56 -0.78
N GLN A 39 3.96 -0.15 -0.54
CA GLN A 39 5.13 -0.65 -1.27
C GLN A 39 6.05 -1.52 -0.41
N LEU A 40 5.98 -1.39 0.91
CA LEU A 40 6.91 -2.03 1.82
C LEU A 40 6.99 -3.55 1.69
N PRO A 41 5.87 -4.31 1.52
CA PRO A 41 5.94 -5.76 1.34
C PRO A 41 6.82 -6.15 0.16
N ASP A 42 6.60 -5.53 -0.98
CA ASP A 42 7.35 -5.78 -2.22
C ASP A 42 8.82 -5.36 -2.12
N LEU A 43 9.09 -4.24 -1.47
CA LEU A 43 10.45 -3.73 -1.26
C LEU A 43 11.29 -4.63 -0.34
N LEU A 44 10.63 -5.37 0.55
CA LEU A 44 11.30 -6.34 1.41
C LEU A 44 11.46 -7.70 0.72
N ASP A 45 10.37 -8.29 0.28
CA ASP A 45 10.38 -9.69 -0.12
C ASP A 45 11.01 -9.94 -1.48
N LYS A 46 10.76 -9.08 -2.47
CA LYS A 46 11.28 -9.31 -3.82
C LYS A 46 12.81 -9.27 -3.91
N PRO A 47 13.52 -8.30 -3.30
CA PRO A 47 14.97 -8.34 -3.26
C PRO A 47 15.51 -9.53 -2.44
N LEU A 48 14.93 -9.79 -1.26
CA LEU A 48 15.39 -10.88 -0.40
C LEU A 48 15.19 -12.25 -1.04
N SER A 49 14.10 -12.46 -1.77
CA SER A 49 13.88 -13.68 -2.54
C SER A 49 14.85 -13.79 -3.71
N PHE A 50 15.06 -12.71 -4.48
CA PHE A 50 16.00 -12.69 -5.60
C PHE A 50 17.43 -13.05 -5.17
N TYR A 51 17.87 -12.60 -3.99
CA TYR A 51 19.17 -12.94 -3.42
C TYR A 51 19.18 -14.28 -2.65
N GLY A 52 18.08 -15.04 -2.67
CA GLY A 52 18.00 -16.36 -2.04
C GLY A 52 17.92 -16.35 -0.51
N VAL A 53 17.64 -15.20 0.09
CA VAL A 53 17.44 -15.06 1.55
C VAL A 53 16.07 -15.58 1.97
N LEU A 54 15.05 -15.34 1.15
CA LEU A 54 13.68 -15.86 1.33
C LEU A 54 13.35 -16.84 0.21
N ALA A 55 12.54 -17.84 0.53
CA ALA A 55 12.10 -18.86 -0.43
C ALA A 55 11.14 -18.29 -1.50
N SER A 56 10.43 -17.19 -1.19
CA SER A 56 9.46 -16.60 -2.10
C SER A 56 9.43 -15.09 -1.98
N GLY A 57 9.13 -14.42 -3.10
CA GLY A 57 8.85 -12.98 -3.17
C GLY A 57 7.52 -12.57 -2.52
N ARG A 58 6.82 -13.52 -1.87
CA ARG A 58 5.66 -13.32 -1.01
C ARG A 58 5.80 -14.14 0.26
N SER A 59 6.46 -13.59 1.26
CA SER A 59 6.72 -14.28 2.55
C SER A 59 6.72 -13.31 3.72
N LEU A 60 7.87 -12.78 4.11
CA LEU A 60 8.06 -11.95 5.30
C LEU A 60 7.16 -10.69 5.27
N GLY A 61 7.32 -9.86 4.25
CA GLY A 61 6.58 -8.62 4.09
C GLY A 61 5.11 -8.84 3.73
N HIS A 62 4.76 -9.99 3.16
CA HIS A 62 3.37 -10.31 2.80
C HIS A 62 2.60 -11.04 3.91
N SER A 63 3.20 -11.26 5.08
CA SER A 63 2.54 -11.87 6.23
C SER A 63 1.68 -10.86 7.00
N VAL A 64 0.44 -11.22 7.34
CA VAL A 64 -0.42 -10.40 8.22
C VAL A 64 0.15 -10.30 9.64
N LEU A 65 0.91 -11.32 10.09
CA LEU A 65 1.56 -11.30 11.39
C LEU A 65 2.66 -10.24 11.43
N VAL A 66 3.47 -10.19 10.39
CA VAL A 66 4.54 -9.20 10.24
C VAL A 66 3.96 -7.81 9.97
N ALA A 67 2.88 -7.71 9.19
CA ALA A 67 2.14 -6.46 9.01
C ALA A 67 1.71 -5.87 10.36
N GLY A 68 1.19 -6.69 11.27
CA GLY A 68 0.84 -6.27 12.63
C GLY A 68 2.03 -5.66 13.39
N VAL A 69 3.20 -6.28 13.30
CA VAL A 69 4.43 -5.76 13.93
C VAL A 69 4.82 -4.40 13.36
N PHE A 70 4.80 -4.23 12.04
CA PHE A 70 5.09 -2.94 11.40
C PHE A 70 4.08 -1.86 11.78
N VAL A 71 2.78 -2.17 11.78
CA VAL A 71 1.73 -1.21 12.15
C VAL A 71 1.89 -0.77 13.61
N VAL A 72 2.14 -1.71 14.53
CA VAL A 72 2.42 -1.40 15.94
C VAL A 72 3.70 -0.58 16.08
N GLY A 73 4.75 -0.89 15.31
CA GLY A 73 6.00 -0.14 15.30
C GLY A 73 5.79 1.32 14.85
N VAL A 74 5.07 1.55 13.76
CA VAL A 74 4.73 2.90 13.27
C VAL A 74 3.88 3.65 14.29
N TRP A 75 2.91 2.99 14.91
CA TRP A 75 2.08 3.57 15.97
C TRP A 75 2.91 3.96 17.20
N ALA A 76 3.79 3.11 17.69
CA ALA A 76 4.66 3.37 18.82
C ALA A 76 5.64 4.53 18.53
N LEU A 77 6.20 4.57 17.32
CA LEU A 77 7.06 5.67 16.88
C LEU A 77 6.31 7.00 16.84
N ALA A 78 5.10 7.02 16.25
CA ALA A 78 4.25 8.20 16.20
C ALA A 78 3.95 8.74 17.62
N ARG A 79 3.63 7.84 18.58
CA ARG A 79 3.41 8.19 19.97
C ARG A 79 4.64 8.81 20.65
N ARG A 80 5.83 8.25 20.41
CA ARG A 80 7.08 8.77 20.98
C ARG A 80 7.43 10.17 20.46
N VAL A 81 7.24 10.39 19.16
CA VAL A 81 7.54 11.69 18.55
C VAL A 81 6.53 12.75 18.99
N ASP A 82 5.26 12.40 19.13
CA ASP A 82 4.20 13.29 19.62
C ASP A 82 4.46 13.75 21.07
N GLY A 83 4.89 12.83 21.93
CA GLY A 83 5.28 13.12 23.31
C GLY A 83 6.50 14.05 23.46
N ALA A 84 7.34 14.18 22.41
CA ALA A 84 8.51 15.05 22.42
C ALA A 84 8.21 16.53 22.13
N GLY A 85 6.93 16.94 22.01
CA GLY A 85 6.52 18.35 21.91
C GLY A 85 6.91 19.09 20.63
N ARG A 86 7.41 18.38 19.61
CA ARG A 86 7.74 18.93 18.30
C ARG A 86 6.45 19.12 17.51
N GLY A 87 6.24 20.26 16.85
CA GLY A 87 5.00 20.67 16.15
C GLY A 87 4.50 19.77 15.00
N TRP A 88 4.81 18.47 15.02
CA TRP A 88 4.47 17.45 14.06
C TRP A 88 3.20 16.65 14.42
N ARG A 89 2.39 17.15 15.37
CA ARG A 89 1.23 16.41 15.88
C ARG A 89 0.26 15.96 14.79
N ARG A 90 -0.22 16.89 13.95
CA ARG A 90 -1.24 16.61 12.94
C ARG A 90 -0.83 15.56 11.89
N PRO A 91 0.37 15.59 11.29
CA PRO A 91 0.82 14.54 10.37
C PRO A 91 0.94 13.17 11.02
N LEU A 92 1.41 13.11 12.26
CA LEU A 92 1.70 11.85 12.96
C LEU A 92 0.44 11.14 13.48
N GLU A 93 -0.63 11.88 13.78
CA GLU A 93 -1.92 11.28 14.20
C GLU A 93 -2.53 10.38 13.12
N HIS A 94 -2.34 10.71 11.85
CA HIS A 94 -2.90 9.96 10.72
C HIS A 94 -1.93 8.91 10.15
N ALA A 95 -0.63 9.00 10.46
CA ALA A 95 0.39 8.14 9.89
C ALA A 95 0.17 6.64 10.15
N PRO A 96 -0.15 6.18 11.38
CA PRO A 96 -0.36 4.76 11.62
C PRO A 96 -1.55 4.18 10.87
N ALA A 97 -2.66 4.92 10.80
CA ALA A 97 -3.86 4.48 10.09
C ALA A 97 -3.62 4.44 8.57
N ALA A 98 -2.98 5.47 8.01
CA ALA A 98 -2.64 5.52 6.60
C ALA A 98 -1.66 4.41 6.21
N PHE A 99 -0.62 4.19 7.02
CA PHE A 99 0.32 3.09 6.82
C PHE A 99 -0.37 1.72 6.87
N ALA A 100 -1.25 1.51 7.86
CA ALA A 100 -2.01 0.26 8.00
C ALA A 100 -2.91 0.01 6.79
N VAL A 101 -3.64 1.04 6.33
CA VAL A 101 -4.48 0.92 5.12
C VAL A 101 -3.61 0.62 3.91
N GLY A 102 -2.48 1.29 3.73
CA GLY A 102 -1.55 1.02 2.64
C GLY A 102 -1.06 -0.43 2.65
N TYR A 103 -0.59 -0.89 3.79
CA TYR A 103 -0.08 -2.25 3.95
C TYR A 103 -1.15 -3.32 3.72
N LEU A 104 -2.30 -3.19 4.38
CA LEU A 104 -3.39 -4.16 4.25
C LEU A 104 -4.00 -4.18 2.84
N SER A 105 -4.11 -3.02 2.18
CA SER A 105 -4.56 -2.97 0.79
C SER A 105 -3.57 -3.66 -0.15
N HIS A 106 -2.25 -3.57 0.10
CA HIS A 106 -1.26 -4.32 -0.66
C HIS A 106 -1.51 -5.83 -0.54
N LEU A 107 -1.60 -6.36 0.69
CA LEU A 107 -1.88 -7.78 0.92
C LEU A 107 -3.18 -8.25 0.26
N LEU A 108 -4.23 -7.43 0.38
CA LEU A 108 -5.50 -7.70 -0.26
C LEU A 108 -5.38 -7.72 -1.79
N GLY A 109 -4.74 -6.70 -2.37
CA GLY A 109 -4.53 -6.60 -3.82
C GLY A 109 -3.81 -7.80 -4.41
N ASP A 110 -2.80 -8.31 -3.70
CA ASP A 110 -2.06 -9.51 -4.12
C ASP A 110 -2.85 -10.82 -3.90
N SER A 111 -3.84 -10.79 -3.03
CA SER A 111 -4.72 -11.93 -2.75
C SER A 111 -5.91 -12.02 -3.70
N LEU A 112 -6.32 -10.91 -4.35
CA LEU A 112 -7.56 -10.85 -5.14
C LEU A 112 -7.59 -11.87 -6.27
N GLY A 113 -6.48 -12.11 -6.97
CA GLY A 113 -6.40 -13.08 -8.05
C GLY A 113 -6.68 -14.51 -7.56
N ALA A 114 -6.01 -14.92 -6.49
CA ALA A 114 -6.19 -16.24 -5.88
C ALA A 114 -7.61 -16.41 -5.31
N LEU A 115 -8.15 -15.37 -4.65
CA LEU A 115 -9.52 -15.37 -4.14
C LEU A 115 -10.55 -15.53 -5.27
N ALA A 116 -10.41 -14.75 -6.35
CA ALA A 116 -11.33 -14.81 -7.49
C ALA A 116 -11.27 -16.15 -8.22
N ALA A 117 -10.09 -16.80 -8.25
CA ALA A 117 -9.89 -18.11 -8.85
C ALA A 117 -10.23 -19.30 -7.92
N GLY A 118 -10.56 -19.05 -6.65
CA GLY A 118 -10.77 -20.10 -5.64
C GLY A 118 -9.49 -20.86 -5.26
N GLN A 119 -8.32 -20.29 -5.52
CA GLN A 119 -6.99 -20.89 -5.27
C GLN A 119 -6.49 -20.52 -3.86
N TYR A 120 -7.20 -21.00 -2.84
CA TYR A 120 -6.89 -20.65 -1.44
C TYR A 120 -5.51 -21.12 -0.97
N GLY A 121 -4.94 -22.16 -1.59
CA GLY A 121 -3.59 -22.63 -1.34
C GLY A 121 -2.53 -21.55 -1.63
N ASP A 122 -2.79 -20.64 -2.56
CA ASP A 122 -1.89 -19.55 -2.91
C ASP A 122 -1.90 -18.40 -1.90
N LEU A 123 -2.76 -18.46 -0.88
CA LEU A 123 -2.86 -17.45 0.19
C LEU A 123 -2.05 -17.80 1.44
N THR A 124 -1.33 -18.92 1.45
CA THR A 124 -0.55 -19.37 2.61
C THR A 124 0.51 -18.36 3.06
N PHE A 125 1.01 -17.52 2.14
CA PHE A 125 1.97 -16.45 2.45
C PHE A 125 1.43 -15.46 3.49
N LEU A 126 0.12 -15.27 3.58
CA LEU A 126 -0.50 -14.38 4.58
C LEU A 126 -0.23 -14.83 6.01
N LEU A 127 0.01 -16.11 6.23
CA LEU A 127 0.27 -16.69 7.55
C LEU A 127 1.74 -17.11 7.74
N TRP A 128 2.65 -16.63 6.89
CA TRP A 128 4.08 -16.87 7.10
C TRP A 128 4.52 -16.31 8.47
N PRO A 129 5.40 -16.98 9.24
CA PRO A 129 6.10 -18.24 8.97
C PRO A 129 5.34 -19.51 9.41
N VAL A 130 4.09 -19.39 9.86
CA VAL A 130 3.28 -20.53 10.32
C VAL A 130 2.98 -21.49 9.18
N LEU A 131 2.67 -20.94 7.99
CA LEU A 131 2.50 -21.71 6.77
C LEU A 131 3.63 -21.38 5.77
N PRO A 132 4.06 -22.36 4.96
CA PRO A 132 5.06 -22.11 3.94
C PRO A 132 4.49 -21.21 2.84
N PRO A 133 5.30 -20.28 2.27
CA PRO A 133 4.89 -19.48 1.13
C PRO A 133 4.88 -20.33 -0.14
N VAL A 134 4.11 -19.90 -1.13
CA VAL A 134 4.15 -20.46 -2.49
C VAL A 134 5.35 -19.85 -3.23
N GLU A 135 6.15 -20.69 -3.88
CA GLU A 135 7.27 -20.25 -4.71
C GLU A 135 6.77 -19.93 -6.13
N TYR A 136 7.22 -18.82 -6.69
CA TYR A 136 6.87 -18.40 -8.03
C TYR A 136 8.10 -18.42 -8.94
N PRO A 137 8.01 -18.96 -10.17
CA PRO A 137 9.14 -18.93 -11.13
C PRO A 137 9.67 -17.50 -11.37
N THR A 138 8.82 -16.50 -11.22
CA THR A 138 9.19 -15.09 -11.35
C THR A 138 10.10 -14.58 -10.26
N ASP A 139 10.22 -15.27 -9.13
CA ASP A 139 11.06 -14.84 -8.00
C ASP A 139 12.56 -14.92 -8.33
N ALA A 140 12.93 -15.76 -9.30
CA ALA A 140 14.28 -15.83 -9.85
C ALA A 140 14.64 -14.67 -10.79
N VAL A 141 13.66 -13.84 -11.19
CA VAL A 141 13.90 -12.71 -12.08
C VAL A 141 14.16 -11.45 -11.26
N SER A 142 15.24 -10.72 -11.61
CA SER A 142 15.60 -9.47 -10.93
C SER A 142 14.41 -8.52 -10.81
N PRO A 143 14.13 -7.97 -9.61
CA PRO A 143 13.05 -7.00 -9.41
C PRO A 143 13.14 -5.79 -10.35
N VAL A 144 14.37 -5.32 -10.66
CA VAL A 144 14.60 -4.21 -11.58
C VAL A 144 14.19 -4.59 -13.01
N VAL A 145 14.57 -5.79 -13.47
CA VAL A 145 14.19 -6.28 -14.81
C VAL A 145 12.68 -6.41 -14.93
N ARG A 146 12.02 -6.95 -13.90
CA ARG A 146 10.56 -7.03 -13.84
C ARG A 146 9.91 -5.64 -13.90
N LEU A 147 10.42 -4.69 -13.13
CA LEU A 147 9.91 -3.32 -13.12
C LEU A 147 10.05 -2.67 -14.50
N LEU A 148 11.22 -2.80 -15.16
CA LEU A 148 11.43 -2.26 -16.50
C LEU A 148 10.54 -2.93 -17.56
N ALA A 149 10.32 -4.24 -17.46
CA ALA A 149 9.43 -4.95 -18.35
C ALA A 149 7.99 -4.44 -18.28
N LEU A 150 7.51 -4.06 -17.08
CA LEU A 150 6.20 -3.49 -16.85
C LEU A 150 5.96 -2.18 -17.60
N TYR A 151 6.96 -1.30 -17.58
CA TYR A 151 6.85 0.02 -18.23
C TYR A 151 7.01 -0.03 -19.75
N ARG A 152 7.38 -1.18 -20.34
CA ARG A 152 7.43 -1.34 -21.78
C ARG A 152 6.06 -1.45 -22.45
N THR A 153 5.05 -1.96 -21.72
CA THR A 153 3.69 -2.15 -22.24
C THR A 153 2.64 -1.65 -21.23
N PRO A 154 2.67 -0.36 -20.86
CA PRO A 154 1.82 0.16 -19.76
C PRO A 154 0.32 0.01 -20.05
N LEU A 155 -0.09 0.06 -21.33
CA LEU A 155 -1.50 -0.04 -21.72
C LEU A 155 -2.05 -1.47 -21.70
N ALA A 156 -1.18 -2.48 -21.60
CA ALA A 156 -1.59 -3.88 -21.56
C ALA A 156 -1.94 -4.37 -20.13
N HIS A 157 -1.78 -3.52 -19.12
CA HIS A 157 -2.00 -3.92 -17.74
C HIS A 157 -3.42 -3.60 -17.28
N PRO A 158 -4.13 -4.59 -16.70
CA PRO A 158 -5.50 -4.43 -16.20
C PRO A 158 -5.60 -3.39 -15.08
N GLU A 159 -4.47 -3.03 -14.47
CA GLU A 159 -4.40 -2.05 -13.37
C GLU A 159 -4.41 -0.60 -13.86
N LEU A 160 -4.30 -0.37 -15.19
CA LEU A 160 -4.34 0.99 -15.74
C LEU A 160 -5.64 1.72 -15.39
N GLU A 161 -6.77 1.01 -15.48
CA GLU A 161 -8.08 1.58 -15.14
C GLU A 161 -8.13 2.02 -13.67
N LEU A 162 -7.56 1.22 -12.77
CA LEU A 162 -7.46 1.52 -11.35
C LEU A 162 -6.58 2.76 -11.09
N ILE A 163 -5.46 2.87 -11.81
CA ILE A 163 -4.54 4.00 -11.71
C ILE A 163 -5.22 5.29 -12.21
N LEU A 164 -5.92 5.22 -13.35
CA LEU A 164 -6.65 6.36 -13.90
C LEU A 164 -7.79 6.80 -12.98
N LEU A 165 -8.53 5.85 -12.40
CA LEU A 165 -9.57 6.14 -11.42
C LEU A 165 -8.99 6.84 -10.19
N ALA A 166 -7.89 6.33 -9.64
CA ALA A 166 -7.23 6.93 -8.49
C ALA A 166 -6.75 8.36 -8.78
N ALA A 167 -6.15 8.57 -9.96
CA ALA A 167 -5.72 9.89 -10.41
C ALA A 167 -6.91 10.85 -10.58
N GLY A 168 -8.01 10.40 -11.19
CA GLY A 168 -9.23 11.18 -11.34
C GLY A 168 -9.85 11.58 -10.00
N VAL A 169 -9.95 10.65 -9.07
CA VAL A 169 -10.42 10.91 -7.70
C VAL A 169 -9.51 11.91 -6.98
N PHE A 170 -8.19 11.75 -7.09
CA PHE A 170 -7.23 12.68 -6.50
C PHE A 170 -7.42 14.10 -7.03
N VAL A 171 -7.49 14.27 -8.36
CA VAL A 171 -7.69 15.58 -9.00
C VAL A 171 -9.02 16.20 -8.60
N ALA A 172 -10.09 15.41 -8.55
CA ALA A 172 -11.42 15.90 -8.16
C ALA A 172 -11.45 16.40 -6.70
N LEU A 173 -10.82 15.66 -5.78
CA LEU A 173 -10.75 16.07 -4.37
C LEU A 173 -9.88 17.31 -4.19
N GLU A 174 -8.74 17.39 -4.86
CA GLU A 174 -7.86 18.57 -4.85
C GLU A 174 -8.56 19.81 -5.39
N ALA A 175 -9.30 19.67 -6.50
CA ALA A 175 -10.07 20.77 -7.08
C ALA A 175 -11.18 21.24 -6.13
N ARG A 176 -11.83 20.32 -5.42
CA ARG A 176 -12.85 20.65 -4.41
C ARG A 176 -12.26 21.43 -3.24
N GLU A 177 -11.12 20.98 -2.70
CA GLU A 177 -10.44 21.68 -1.60
C GLU A 177 -10.04 23.10 -1.98
N ARG A 178 -9.48 23.29 -3.18
CA ARG A 178 -9.09 24.61 -3.68
C ARG A 178 -10.28 25.55 -3.83
N ARG A 179 -11.43 25.03 -4.30
CA ARG A 179 -12.65 25.84 -4.42
C ARG A 179 -13.21 26.26 -3.06
N SER A 180 -13.15 25.37 -2.06
CA SER A 180 -13.60 25.66 -0.71
C SER A 180 -12.68 26.62 0.05
N ALA A 181 -11.41 26.70 -0.35
CA ALA A 181 -10.41 27.60 0.23
C ALA A 181 -10.36 28.98 -0.45
N ALA A 182 -11.01 29.17 -1.62
CA ALA A 182 -11.07 30.46 -2.28
C ALA A 182 -12.01 31.39 -1.48
N PRO A 183 -11.54 32.57 -1.02
CA PRO A 183 -12.41 33.54 -0.35
C PRO A 183 -13.49 33.99 -1.36
N ASP A 184 -14.72 34.12 -0.87
CA ASP A 184 -15.81 34.73 -1.66
C ASP A 184 -15.35 36.11 -2.14
N ALA A 185 -15.00 36.20 -3.43
CA ALA A 185 -14.71 37.46 -4.10
C ALA A 185 -16.08 38.20 -4.30
N ARG A 186 -16.51 38.90 -3.26
CA ARG A 186 -17.56 39.89 -3.31
C ARG A 186 -17.02 41.25 -2.91
#